data_c693353f7a79b8f2dc6e7280de2e8b25
#
_entry.id   c693353f7a79b8f2dc6e7280de2e8b25
#
_cell.length_a   1.000
_cell.length_b   1.000
_cell.length_c   1.000
_cell.angle_alpha   90.00
_cell.angle_beta   90.00
_cell.angle_gamma   90.00
#
_symmetry.space_group_name_H-M   'P 1'
#
loop_
_entity.id
_entity.type
_entity.pdbx_description
1 polymer ?
#
loop_
_entity_poly.entity_id
_entity_poly.type
_entity_poly.pdbx_seq_one_letter_code
_entity_poly.pdbx_strand_id
1 'polypeptide(L)'
;MSPQRRRPASRLDARRPLVLTTRSLSRSPGSQLSRHLTAPAPAGLGAGMVSVPEGAEMTLDVQLTAVTEGVLVTAEVTAPLTGECARCLDPLAQRIDVRFQELFNDGQDQGPSSGDGYPLEGDLLDLEPVLRDALVLALPLAPLCREDCPGLCPECGVQLARAGRDHSHAAPVDPRWAALAHMTEGGPDGSAAPETRQESGRGRP
;
A
#
# COMPACT_ATOMS: atom_id res chain seq x y z
N MET A 1 36.71 -40.80 10.97
CA MET A 1 37.01 -39.32 10.91
C MET A 1 36.32 -38.79 9.66
N SER A 2 35.12 -38.21 9.82
CA SER A 2 34.40 -37.63 8.68
C SER A 2 34.99 -36.26 8.36
N PRO A 3 35.23 -35.91 7.09
CA PRO A 3 35.74 -34.61 6.72
C PRO A 3 34.69 -33.55 7.01
N GLN A 4 35.02 -32.59 7.88
CA GLN A 4 34.23 -31.39 8.08
C GLN A 4 34.18 -30.63 6.74
N ARG A 5 33.03 -30.64 6.08
CA ARG A 5 32.78 -29.80 4.91
C ARG A 5 32.92 -28.33 5.37
N ARG A 6 33.96 -27.66 4.90
CA ARG A 6 34.10 -26.20 5.05
C ARG A 6 32.90 -25.56 4.43
N ARG A 7 32.07 -24.88 5.25
CA ARG A 7 31.00 -24.03 4.76
C ARG A 7 31.57 -22.98 3.83
N PRO A 8 30.99 -22.75 2.64
CA PRO A 8 31.45 -21.65 1.78
C PRO A 8 31.37 -20.34 2.55
N ALA A 9 32.36 -19.49 2.35
CA ALA A 9 32.33 -18.13 2.94
C ALA A 9 31.07 -17.41 2.44
N SER A 10 30.30 -16.83 3.37
CA SER A 10 29.14 -16.02 3.03
C SER A 10 29.56 -14.90 2.08
N ARG A 11 28.74 -14.63 1.06
CA ARG A 11 28.89 -13.49 0.15
C ARG A 11 28.33 -12.20 0.79
N LEU A 12 27.49 -12.35 1.83
CA LEU A 12 26.90 -11.24 2.54
C LEU A 12 27.91 -10.55 3.45
N ASP A 13 27.91 -9.22 3.44
CA ASP A 13 28.73 -8.41 4.36
C ASP A 13 27.89 -8.07 5.61
N ALA A 14 28.29 -8.60 6.77
CA ALA A 14 27.67 -8.36 8.06
C ALA A 14 27.70 -6.87 8.50
N ARG A 15 28.43 -6.00 7.79
CA ARG A 15 28.47 -4.55 8.06
C ARG A 15 27.34 -3.80 7.36
N ARG A 16 26.65 -4.39 6.41
CA ARG A 16 25.51 -3.76 5.75
C ARG A 16 24.36 -3.62 6.74
N PRO A 17 23.65 -2.47 6.74
CA PRO A 17 22.61 -2.17 7.75
C PRO A 17 21.46 -3.18 7.80
N LEU A 18 21.13 -3.79 6.66
CA LEU A 18 20.02 -4.75 6.52
C LEU A 18 20.48 -6.21 6.58
N VAL A 19 21.77 -6.48 6.81
CA VAL A 19 22.30 -7.83 7.00
C VAL A 19 22.34 -8.18 8.47
N LEU A 20 21.57 -9.16 8.89
CA LEU A 20 21.50 -9.59 10.29
C LEU A 20 22.26 -10.90 10.52
N THR A 21 22.83 -11.02 11.72
CA THR A 21 23.45 -12.28 12.18
C THR A 21 22.50 -13.06 13.08
N THR A 22 22.41 -14.36 12.82
CA THR A 22 21.63 -15.33 13.62
C THR A 22 22.47 -16.04 14.67
N ARG A 23 23.75 -15.68 14.85
CA ARG A 23 24.68 -16.36 15.78
C ARG A 23 24.20 -16.43 17.22
N SER A 24 23.50 -15.39 17.69
CA SER A 24 22.96 -15.33 19.05
C SER A 24 21.59 -16.00 19.17
N LEU A 25 21.00 -16.44 18.05
CA LEU A 25 19.78 -17.25 18.06
C LEU A 25 20.14 -18.71 18.36
N SER A 26 19.56 -19.27 19.40
CA SER A 26 19.72 -20.70 19.65
C SER A 26 19.11 -21.50 18.49
N ARG A 27 19.76 -22.58 18.10
CA ARG A 27 19.27 -23.50 17.05
C ARG A 27 18.10 -24.39 17.53
N SER A 28 17.69 -24.26 18.77
CA SER A 28 16.51 -24.98 19.29
C SER A 28 15.25 -24.38 18.68
N PRO A 29 14.40 -25.18 18.02
CA PRO A 29 13.13 -24.70 17.49
C PRO A 29 12.31 -23.96 18.54
N GLY A 30 11.73 -22.81 18.17
CA GLY A 30 11.00 -21.93 19.06
C GLY A 30 11.85 -20.86 19.78
N SER A 31 13.19 -20.91 19.67
CA SER A 31 14.04 -19.82 20.19
C SER A 31 13.79 -18.54 19.43
N GLN A 32 13.75 -17.42 20.15
CA GLN A 32 13.46 -16.09 19.57
C GLN A 32 14.55 -15.09 19.89
N LEU A 33 14.75 -14.15 18.99
CA LEU A 33 15.68 -13.04 19.12
C LEU A 33 15.07 -11.79 18.51
N SER A 34 14.82 -10.76 19.33
CA SER A 34 14.30 -9.49 18.84
C SER A 34 15.44 -8.49 18.59
N ARG A 35 15.27 -7.66 17.56
CA ARG A 35 16.18 -6.57 17.18
C ARG A 35 15.38 -5.35 16.81
N HIS A 36 15.74 -4.22 17.38
CA HIS A 36 15.32 -2.91 16.93
C HIS A 36 16.50 -2.25 16.22
N LEU A 37 16.30 -1.78 15.00
CA LEU A 37 17.36 -1.17 14.21
C LEU A 37 16.83 -0.01 13.36
N THR A 38 17.74 0.87 13.03
CA THR A 38 17.51 1.96 12.10
C THR A 38 18.44 1.74 10.91
N ALA A 39 17.92 1.86 9.72
CA ALA A 39 18.66 1.64 8.48
C ALA A 39 18.27 2.67 7.41
N PRO A 40 19.21 3.07 6.53
CA PRO A 40 18.87 3.89 5.37
C PRO A 40 18.09 3.06 4.36
N ALA A 41 17.09 3.69 3.75
CA ALA A 41 16.29 3.07 2.69
C ALA A 41 17.16 2.77 1.45
N PRO A 42 17.12 1.57 0.91
CA PRO A 42 17.79 1.24 -0.36
C PRO A 42 17.14 1.99 -1.52
N ALA A 43 17.90 2.14 -2.61
CA ALA A 43 17.40 2.76 -3.84
C ALA A 43 16.24 1.98 -4.47
N GLY A 44 15.35 2.68 -5.19
CA GLY A 44 14.32 2.06 -6.00
C GLY A 44 13.13 1.51 -5.21
N LEU A 45 12.82 2.06 -4.05
CA LEU A 45 11.59 1.76 -3.30
C LEU A 45 10.46 2.71 -3.72
N GLY A 46 9.89 2.49 -4.89
CA GLY A 46 8.83 3.35 -5.41
C GLY A 46 7.89 2.62 -6.35
N ALA A 47 6.65 3.08 -6.40
CA ALA A 47 5.64 2.66 -7.36
C ALA A 47 4.71 3.84 -7.71
N GLY A 48 4.55 4.09 -9.02
CA GLY A 48 3.67 5.15 -9.51
C GLY A 48 4.06 6.54 -9.02
N MET A 49 3.21 7.15 -8.19
CA MET A 49 3.33 8.55 -7.76
C MET A 49 4.03 8.71 -6.39
N VAL A 50 4.42 7.64 -5.74
CA VAL A 50 5.03 7.65 -4.41
C VAL A 50 6.27 6.78 -4.31
N SER A 51 7.17 7.17 -3.42
CA SER A 51 8.38 6.41 -3.12
C SER A 51 8.85 6.67 -1.69
N VAL A 52 9.60 5.71 -1.15
CA VAL A 52 10.47 5.92 0.00
C VAL A 52 11.78 6.51 -0.54
N PRO A 53 12.19 7.72 -0.11
CA PRO A 53 13.41 8.34 -0.61
C PRO A 53 14.64 7.50 -0.28
N GLU A 54 15.54 7.34 -1.25
CA GLU A 54 16.81 6.66 -1.02
C GLU A 54 17.59 7.31 0.11
N GLY A 55 18.14 6.50 1.00
CA GLY A 55 18.89 6.96 2.15
C GLY A 55 18.05 7.52 3.30
N ALA A 56 16.72 7.62 3.13
CA ALA A 56 15.83 8.03 4.21
C ALA A 56 15.87 7.02 5.37
N GLU A 57 15.80 7.52 6.59
CA GLU A 57 15.84 6.69 7.77
C GLU A 57 14.56 5.87 7.91
N MET A 58 14.71 4.55 8.00
CA MET A 58 13.66 3.59 8.30
C MET A 58 13.91 2.97 9.68
N THR A 59 12.84 2.72 10.41
CA THR A 59 12.88 2.00 11.69
C THR A 59 12.32 0.59 11.47
N LEU A 60 13.03 -0.43 11.97
CA LEU A 60 12.66 -1.81 11.84
C LEU A 60 12.65 -2.50 13.22
N ASP A 61 11.53 -3.12 13.54
CA ASP A 61 11.38 -4.05 14.67
C ASP A 61 11.34 -5.47 14.10
N VAL A 62 12.42 -6.23 14.33
CA VAL A 62 12.61 -7.54 13.71
C VAL A 62 12.65 -8.62 14.78
N GLN A 63 11.87 -9.65 14.61
CA GLN A 63 11.88 -10.87 15.42
C GLN A 63 12.36 -12.04 14.57
N LEU A 64 13.43 -12.68 15.00
CA LEU A 64 13.96 -13.91 14.43
C LEU A 64 13.49 -15.09 15.28
N THR A 65 12.87 -16.10 14.68
CA THR A 65 12.43 -17.32 15.36
C THR A 65 13.06 -18.53 14.70
N ALA A 66 13.81 -19.32 15.46
CA ALA A 66 14.37 -20.57 14.96
C ALA A 66 13.24 -21.59 14.71
N VAL A 67 13.16 -22.12 13.52
CA VAL A 67 12.24 -23.20 13.12
C VAL A 67 13.03 -24.37 12.55
N THR A 68 12.37 -25.50 12.33
CA THR A 68 13.05 -26.72 11.83
C THR A 68 13.70 -26.50 10.47
N GLU A 69 13.08 -25.67 9.63
CA GLU A 69 13.48 -25.45 8.23
C GLU A 69 14.42 -24.24 8.07
N GLY A 70 14.68 -23.47 9.14
CA GLY A 70 15.52 -22.28 9.05
C GLY A 70 15.24 -21.25 10.12
N VAL A 71 15.13 -20.00 9.70
CA VAL A 71 14.82 -18.85 10.55
C VAL A 71 13.60 -18.12 10.00
N LEU A 72 12.53 -18.11 10.74
CA LEU A 72 11.35 -17.29 10.45
C LEU A 72 11.62 -15.87 10.91
N VAL A 73 11.53 -14.92 9.98
CA VAL A 73 11.69 -13.49 10.22
C VAL A 73 10.33 -12.83 10.19
N THR A 74 9.96 -12.20 11.29
CA THR A 74 8.78 -11.31 11.35
C THR A 74 9.28 -9.90 11.58
N ALA A 75 8.88 -8.94 10.76
CA ALA A 75 9.32 -7.56 10.87
C ALA A 75 8.17 -6.57 10.73
N GLU A 76 8.28 -5.48 11.49
CA GLU A 76 7.49 -4.26 11.33
C GLU A 76 8.45 -3.15 10.90
N VAL A 77 8.09 -2.43 9.85
CA VAL A 77 8.93 -1.40 9.24
C VAL A 77 8.14 -0.13 9.11
N THR A 78 8.68 0.96 9.64
CA THR A 78 8.15 2.31 9.43
C THR A 78 9.12 3.09 8.54
N ALA A 79 8.60 3.64 7.45
CA ALA A 79 9.39 4.41 6.48
C ALA A 79 8.69 5.72 6.11
N PRO A 80 9.45 6.80 5.79
CA PRO A 80 8.87 8.01 5.21
C PRO A 80 8.46 7.74 3.76
N LEU A 81 7.30 8.27 3.37
CA LEU A 81 6.75 8.17 2.03
C LEU A 81 6.59 9.58 1.46
N THR A 82 7.13 9.80 0.26
CA THR A 82 6.99 11.07 -0.47
C THR A 82 6.44 10.84 -1.86
N GLY A 83 5.78 11.87 -2.41
CA GLY A 83 5.21 11.78 -3.74
C GLY A 83 4.22 12.90 -4.01
N GLU A 84 3.21 12.61 -4.81
CA GLU A 84 2.16 13.54 -5.19
C GLU A 84 0.78 12.91 -4.96
N CYS A 85 -0.19 13.75 -4.60
CA CYS A 85 -1.58 13.32 -4.46
C CYS A 85 -2.17 12.97 -5.83
N ALA A 86 -2.76 11.78 -5.96
CA ALA A 86 -3.35 11.31 -7.22
C ALA A 86 -4.55 12.16 -7.70
N ARG A 87 -5.14 13.00 -6.83
CA ARG A 87 -6.29 13.85 -7.18
C ARG A 87 -5.92 15.31 -7.43
N CYS A 88 -5.10 15.93 -6.60
CA CYS A 88 -4.81 17.36 -6.68
C CYS A 88 -3.37 17.68 -7.10
N LEU A 89 -2.51 16.67 -7.23
CA LEU A 89 -1.10 16.76 -7.59
C LEU A 89 -0.24 17.57 -6.60
N ASP A 90 -0.79 17.88 -5.41
CA ASP A 90 0.01 18.51 -4.36
C ASP A 90 1.05 17.53 -3.82
N PRO A 91 2.23 18.02 -3.41
CA PRO A 91 3.24 17.21 -2.76
C PRO A 91 2.67 16.50 -1.52
N LEU A 92 3.08 15.25 -1.35
CA LEU A 92 2.65 14.37 -0.29
C LEU A 92 3.85 13.92 0.52
N ALA A 93 3.76 14.06 1.85
CA ALA A 93 4.73 13.52 2.78
C ALA A 93 3.96 12.80 3.90
N GLN A 94 4.12 11.49 3.99
CA GLN A 94 3.43 10.62 4.93
C GLN A 94 4.42 9.61 5.51
N ARG A 95 3.92 8.69 6.33
CA ARG A 95 4.64 7.49 6.76
C ARG A 95 3.89 6.26 6.28
N ILE A 96 4.64 5.21 6.01
CA ILE A 96 4.10 3.89 5.71
C ILE A 96 4.60 2.91 6.75
N ASP A 97 3.68 2.10 7.27
CA ASP A 97 3.97 1.00 8.17
C ASP A 97 3.67 -0.30 7.44
N VAL A 98 4.68 -1.18 7.38
CA VAL A 98 4.60 -2.45 6.67
C VAL A 98 4.99 -3.58 7.60
N ARG A 99 4.27 -4.69 7.52
CA ARG A 99 4.59 -5.93 8.22
C ARG A 99 4.82 -7.03 7.22
N PHE A 100 5.83 -7.84 7.47
CA PHE A 100 6.05 -9.05 6.70
C PHE A 100 6.52 -10.20 7.59
N GLN A 101 6.36 -11.40 7.07
CA GLN A 101 6.85 -12.62 7.70
C GLN A 101 7.37 -13.56 6.63
N GLU A 102 8.66 -13.89 6.69
CA GLU A 102 9.32 -14.69 5.66
C GLU A 102 10.28 -15.71 6.27
N LEU A 103 10.41 -16.85 5.59
CA LEU A 103 11.31 -17.91 5.97
C LEU A 103 12.67 -17.78 5.27
N PHE A 104 13.73 -17.78 6.08
CA PHE A 104 15.10 -17.84 5.59
C PHE A 104 15.65 -19.25 5.84
N ASN A 105 16.10 -19.94 4.77
CA ASN A 105 16.58 -21.29 4.85
C ASN A 105 17.95 -21.49 4.18
N ASP A 106 18.64 -22.57 4.54
CA ASP A 106 20.00 -22.89 4.04
C ASP A 106 20.02 -23.31 2.55
N GLY A 107 18.89 -23.35 1.86
CA GLY A 107 18.79 -23.71 0.45
C GLY A 107 19.22 -25.14 0.11
N GLN A 108 19.55 -25.97 1.10
CA GLN A 108 20.07 -27.32 0.88
C GLN A 108 19.00 -28.36 0.55
N ASP A 109 17.72 -28.04 0.84
CA ASP A 109 16.57 -28.90 0.56
C ASP A 109 15.75 -28.43 -0.64
N GLN A 110 16.35 -27.67 -1.57
CA GLN A 110 15.66 -27.23 -2.79
C GLN A 110 15.50 -28.41 -3.78
N GLY A 111 14.52 -29.26 -3.49
CA GLY A 111 13.87 -30.04 -4.53
C GLY A 111 13.01 -29.09 -5.41
N PRO A 112 12.61 -29.49 -6.62
CA PRO A 112 11.85 -28.67 -7.56
C PRO A 112 10.47 -28.22 -7.04
N SER A 113 10.12 -28.55 -5.80
CA SER A 113 8.87 -28.19 -5.12
C SER A 113 9.05 -27.30 -3.89
N SER A 114 10.28 -26.96 -3.50
CA SER A 114 10.56 -26.06 -2.37
C SER A 114 10.71 -24.65 -2.92
N GLY A 115 9.59 -24.10 -3.41
CA GLY A 115 9.46 -22.68 -3.66
C GLY A 115 9.48 -21.92 -2.34
N ASP A 116 10.03 -20.73 -2.40
CA ASP A 116 9.63 -19.60 -1.60
C ASP A 116 10.25 -19.48 -0.21
N GLY A 117 11.57 -19.37 -0.14
CA GLY A 117 12.26 -18.83 1.03
C GLY A 117 13.43 -17.98 0.59
N TYR A 118 13.80 -17.00 1.41
CA TYR A 118 15.00 -16.23 1.18
C TYR A 118 16.23 -17.02 1.66
N PRO A 119 17.40 -16.85 1.01
CA PRO A 119 18.58 -17.61 1.37
C PRO A 119 19.17 -17.17 2.72
N LEU A 120 19.51 -18.15 3.57
CA LEU A 120 20.34 -17.96 4.74
C LEU A 120 21.79 -18.34 4.37
N GLU A 121 22.71 -17.39 4.38
CA GLU A 121 24.10 -17.64 4.06
C GLU A 121 24.95 -17.84 5.33
N GLY A 122 25.10 -19.07 5.76
CA GLY A 122 25.79 -19.40 7.00
C GLY A 122 25.01 -18.95 8.23
N ASP A 123 25.48 -17.89 8.88
CA ASP A 123 24.78 -17.26 10.02
C ASP A 123 24.26 -15.85 9.66
N LEU A 124 24.19 -15.50 8.37
CA LEU A 124 23.77 -14.20 7.88
C LEU A 124 22.51 -14.32 7.02
N LEU A 125 21.62 -13.35 7.18
CA LEU A 125 20.44 -13.13 6.33
C LEU A 125 20.39 -11.68 5.87
N ASP A 126 19.93 -11.44 4.64
CA ASP A 126 19.77 -10.11 4.07
C ASP A 126 18.29 -9.77 4.02
N LEU A 127 17.90 -8.73 4.76
CA LEU A 127 16.51 -8.25 4.79
C LEU A 127 16.17 -7.39 3.57
N GLU A 128 17.16 -6.88 2.81
CA GLU A 128 16.88 -5.94 1.71
C GLU A 128 15.91 -6.50 0.67
N PRO A 129 16.04 -7.75 0.16
CA PRO A 129 15.10 -8.27 -0.84
C PRO A 129 13.67 -8.35 -0.33
N VAL A 130 13.45 -8.97 0.83
CA VAL A 130 12.10 -9.11 1.41
C VAL A 130 11.50 -7.76 1.80
N LEU A 131 12.31 -6.84 2.33
CA LEU A 131 11.90 -5.48 2.64
C LEU A 131 11.42 -4.73 1.40
N ARG A 132 12.17 -4.87 0.29
CA ARG A 132 11.82 -4.27 -1.00
C ARG A 132 10.47 -4.78 -1.50
N ASP A 133 10.27 -6.09 -1.51
CA ASP A 133 9.04 -6.71 -1.97
C ASP A 133 7.86 -6.27 -1.11
N ALA A 134 8.01 -6.31 0.22
CA ALA A 134 6.97 -5.91 1.15
C ALA A 134 6.61 -4.40 1.03
N LEU A 135 7.61 -3.53 0.96
CA LEU A 135 7.38 -2.08 0.82
C LEU A 135 6.72 -1.74 -0.50
N VAL A 136 7.24 -2.24 -1.64
CA VAL A 136 6.70 -1.92 -2.96
C VAL A 136 5.25 -2.38 -3.10
N LEU A 137 4.92 -3.56 -2.58
CA LEU A 137 3.55 -4.08 -2.59
C LEU A 137 2.59 -3.31 -1.68
N ALA A 138 3.09 -2.69 -0.62
CA ALA A 138 2.29 -1.90 0.32
C ALA A 138 2.09 -0.45 -0.13
N LEU A 139 2.83 0.05 -1.14
CA LEU A 139 2.68 1.41 -1.63
C LEU A 139 1.28 1.65 -2.20
N PRO A 140 0.62 2.76 -1.83
CA PRO A 140 -0.70 3.07 -2.36
C PRO A 140 -0.64 3.39 -3.85
N LEU A 141 -1.46 2.70 -4.66
CA LEU A 141 -1.56 2.94 -6.10
C LEU A 141 -2.16 4.34 -6.42
N ALA A 142 -3.02 4.86 -5.56
CA ALA A 142 -3.64 6.17 -5.68
C ALA A 142 -3.48 6.95 -4.37
N PRO A 143 -2.30 7.50 -4.08
CA PRO A 143 -2.03 8.21 -2.85
C PRO A 143 -2.84 9.50 -2.76
N LEU A 144 -3.36 9.81 -1.58
CA LEU A 144 -4.17 11.00 -1.33
C LEU A 144 -3.55 11.87 -0.24
N CYS A 145 -3.54 13.18 -0.42
CA CYS A 145 -3.11 14.12 0.62
C CYS A 145 -4.07 14.13 1.83
N ARG A 146 -5.34 13.82 1.58
CA ARG A 146 -6.41 13.60 2.56
C ARG A 146 -7.52 12.77 1.91
N GLU A 147 -8.28 12.06 2.72
CA GLU A 147 -9.30 11.12 2.27
C GLU A 147 -10.39 11.80 1.41
N ASP A 148 -10.80 13.00 1.78
CA ASP A 148 -11.82 13.84 1.12
C ASP A 148 -11.25 14.82 0.09
N CYS A 149 -10.04 14.58 -0.45
CA CYS A 149 -9.42 15.49 -1.41
C CYS A 149 -10.33 15.73 -2.63
N PRO A 150 -10.76 16.98 -2.91
CA PRO A 150 -11.67 17.28 -4.01
C PRO A 150 -11.01 17.16 -5.39
N GLY A 151 -9.67 17.19 -5.44
CA GLY A 151 -8.91 17.04 -6.67
C GLY A 151 -8.79 18.30 -7.51
N LEU A 152 -8.62 18.08 -8.82
CA LEU A 152 -8.58 19.11 -9.85
C LEU A 152 -9.94 19.23 -10.54
N CYS A 153 -10.26 20.41 -11.02
CA CYS A 153 -11.41 20.60 -11.89
C CYS A 153 -11.14 19.89 -13.26
N PRO A 154 -12.04 19.03 -13.76
CA PRO A 154 -11.85 18.32 -15.02
C PRO A 154 -11.86 19.26 -16.25
N GLU A 155 -12.45 20.44 -16.15
CA GLU A 155 -12.57 21.40 -17.24
C GLU A 155 -11.34 22.29 -17.38
N CYS A 156 -10.86 22.87 -16.28
CA CYS A 156 -9.79 23.88 -16.31
C CYS A 156 -8.53 23.49 -15.53
N GLY A 157 -8.52 22.33 -14.84
CA GLY A 157 -7.36 21.84 -14.11
C GLY A 157 -7.04 22.58 -12.82
N VAL A 158 -7.87 23.58 -12.41
CA VAL A 158 -7.63 24.28 -11.15
C VAL A 158 -7.89 23.36 -9.97
N GLN A 159 -7.11 23.50 -8.90
CA GLN A 159 -7.33 22.74 -7.66
C GLN A 159 -8.65 23.19 -7.00
N LEU A 160 -9.61 22.28 -6.89
CA LEU A 160 -10.95 22.58 -6.35
C LEU A 160 -10.90 23.05 -4.90
N ALA A 161 -9.91 22.63 -4.12
CA ALA A 161 -9.70 23.11 -2.77
C ALA A 161 -9.37 24.61 -2.70
N ARG A 162 -8.80 25.18 -3.76
CA ARG A 162 -8.38 26.60 -3.88
C ARG A 162 -9.32 27.42 -4.74
N ALA A 163 -10.14 26.79 -5.57
CA ALA A 163 -11.03 27.47 -6.53
C ALA A 163 -12.20 28.21 -5.90
N GLY A 164 -12.52 27.94 -4.64
CA GLY A 164 -13.68 28.53 -3.96
C GLY A 164 -15.00 27.81 -4.27
N ARG A 165 -16.04 28.17 -3.50
CA ARG A 165 -17.34 27.50 -3.60
C ARG A 165 -18.13 27.85 -4.86
N ASP A 166 -17.80 28.98 -5.48
CA ASP A 166 -18.51 29.50 -6.67
C ASP A 166 -17.86 29.04 -7.99
N HIS A 167 -16.85 28.18 -7.91
CA HIS A 167 -16.18 27.65 -9.09
C HIS A 167 -17.11 26.67 -9.81
N SER A 168 -17.59 27.05 -10.96
CA SER A 168 -18.46 26.23 -11.82
C SER A 168 -18.15 26.47 -13.28
N HIS A 169 -18.43 25.50 -14.11
CA HIS A 169 -18.39 25.59 -15.56
C HIS A 169 -19.74 25.17 -16.12
N ALA A 170 -20.15 25.78 -17.23
CA ALA A 170 -21.28 25.30 -17.99
C ALA A 170 -20.90 23.93 -18.56
N ALA A 171 -21.45 22.86 -18.02
CA ALA A 171 -21.16 21.51 -18.51
C ALA A 171 -21.67 21.36 -19.97
N PRO A 172 -20.80 21.17 -20.96
CA PRO A 172 -21.26 20.84 -22.31
C PRO A 172 -21.96 19.47 -22.25
N VAL A 173 -23.23 19.46 -22.59
CA VAL A 173 -23.97 18.19 -22.72
C VAL A 173 -23.43 17.45 -23.93
N ASP A 174 -22.85 16.25 -23.73
CA ASP A 174 -22.44 15.40 -24.85
C ASP A 174 -23.65 15.19 -25.76
N PRO A 175 -23.54 15.50 -27.09
CA PRO A 175 -24.64 15.37 -28.03
C PRO A 175 -25.31 14.00 -28.03
N ARG A 176 -24.59 12.95 -27.69
CA ARG A 176 -25.12 11.57 -27.57
C ARG A 176 -26.12 11.41 -26.43
N TRP A 177 -26.02 12.23 -25.40
CA TRP A 177 -26.88 12.22 -24.21
C TRP A 177 -27.88 13.36 -24.18
N ALA A 178 -27.85 14.26 -25.19
CA ALA A 178 -28.76 15.41 -25.25
C ALA A 178 -30.24 15.01 -25.19
N ALA A 179 -30.60 13.86 -25.76
CA ALA A 179 -31.94 13.30 -25.69
C ALA A 179 -32.41 12.91 -24.28
N LEU A 180 -31.49 12.77 -23.32
CA LEU A 180 -31.81 12.44 -21.93
C LEU A 180 -31.94 13.69 -21.04
N ALA A 181 -31.56 14.88 -21.52
CA ALA A 181 -31.59 16.11 -20.74
C ALA A 181 -33.00 16.44 -20.20
N HIS A 182 -34.06 16.15 -20.97
CA HIS A 182 -35.44 16.36 -20.54
C HIS A 182 -35.88 15.44 -19.40
N MET A 183 -35.19 14.34 -19.14
CA MET A 183 -35.51 13.43 -18.04
C MET A 183 -34.99 13.98 -16.68
N THR A 184 -34.05 14.93 -16.70
CA THR A 184 -33.51 15.56 -15.49
C THR A 184 -34.25 16.83 -15.12
N GLU A 185 -35.03 17.43 -16.04
CA GLU A 185 -35.84 18.64 -15.78
C GLU A 185 -37.20 18.31 -15.15
N GLY A 186 -37.60 17.03 -15.09
CA GLY A 186 -38.80 16.53 -14.45
C GLY A 186 -38.59 16.19 -12.98
N GLY A 187 -38.16 17.12 -12.13
CA GLY A 187 -38.33 17.01 -10.68
C GLY A 187 -39.81 17.03 -10.33
N PRO A 188 -40.25 16.37 -9.24
CA PRO A 188 -41.65 16.28 -8.89
C PRO A 188 -42.15 17.64 -8.35
N ASP A 189 -42.51 18.56 -9.25
CA ASP A 189 -43.39 19.64 -8.89
C ASP A 189 -44.79 19.06 -8.73
N GLY A 190 -45.21 19.03 -7.48
CA GLY A 190 -46.56 18.61 -7.09
C GLY A 190 -47.61 19.48 -7.72
N SER A 191 -48.04 19.15 -8.94
CA SER A 191 -49.24 19.69 -9.49
C SER A 191 -50.43 18.86 -8.98
N ALA A 192 -51.17 19.47 -8.05
CA ALA A 192 -52.44 18.99 -7.55
C ALA A 192 -53.39 18.59 -8.70
N ALA A 193 -53.88 17.39 -8.64
CA ALA A 193 -54.98 16.96 -9.50
C ALA A 193 -56.25 17.82 -9.25
N PRO A 194 -56.94 18.26 -10.29
CA PRO A 194 -58.20 18.98 -10.07
C PRO A 194 -59.25 17.98 -9.56
N GLU A 195 -59.78 18.26 -8.39
CA GLU A 195 -60.98 17.61 -7.86
C GLU A 195 -62.13 17.82 -8.83
N THR A 196 -62.53 16.76 -9.54
CA THR A 196 -63.81 16.75 -10.25
C THR A 196 -64.91 16.56 -9.25
N ARG A 197 -65.56 17.67 -8.95
CA ARG A 197 -66.84 17.78 -8.24
C ARG A 197 -67.92 17.16 -9.09
N GLN A 198 -68.33 15.95 -8.78
CA GLN A 198 -69.59 15.39 -9.31
C GLN A 198 -70.73 15.81 -8.42
N GLU A 199 -71.50 16.73 -8.98
CA GLU A 199 -72.81 17.11 -8.46
C GLU A 199 -73.79 15.97 -8.63
N SER A 200 -74.32 15.53 -7.52
CA SER A 200 -75.44 14.59 -7.43
C SER A 200 -76.74 15.23 -7.83
N GLY A 201 -77.34 14.81 -8.96
CA GLY A 201 -78.68 15.09 -9.37
C GLY A 201 -79.69 14.10 -8.83
N ARG A 202 -80.50 14.57 -8.00
CA ARG A 202 -81.89 14.21 -7.61
C ARG A 202 -82.60 13.12 -8.42
N GLY A 203 -83.40 12.36 -7.75
CA GLY A 203 -84.56 11.70 -8.29
C GLY A 203 -85.34 10.85 -7.30
N ARG A 204 -86.34 11.42 -6.73
CA ARG A 204 -87.54 10.75 -6.11
C ARG A 204 -88.50 10.30 -7.18
N PRO A 205 -89.51 9.57 -6.84
CA PRO A 205 -90.26 9.31 -5.60
C PRO A 205 -90.11 7.89 -5.02
#